data_0d7f1df2021c6539ba7c5abbb49d5bca
#
_entry.id   0d7f1df2021c6539ba7c5abbb49d5bca
#
_cell.length_a   1.000
_cell.length_b   1.000
_cell.length_c   1.000
_cell.angle_alpha   90.00
_cell.angle_beta   90.00
_cell.angle_gamma   90.00
#
_symmetry.space_group_name_H-M   'P 1'
#
loop_
_entity.id
_entity.type
_entity.pdbx_description
1 polymer ?
#
loop_
_entity_poly.entity_id
_entity_poly.type
_entity_poly.pdbx_seq_one_letter_code
_entity_poly.pdbx_strand_id
1 'polypeptide(L)'
;MPPVEPDPTPGPEITTAEPPAEVAPVSRPDTPTPTGPAHRPVVWPVVLMALGAFVAVWSGWVGLGKLTGFGKVDLLPGIVEPGSWATIDSAITLPIGVEAYAAYALYVWLSGRVPTRARTFAKWSALASLAVGALGQVAYHLLTAYNVTAAPWWITTLVSCLPVAVLGMGAALAHLVRTHD
;
A
#
# COMPACT_ATOMS: atom_id res chain seq x y z
N MET A 1 -5.27 -100.28 -11.40
CA MET A 1 -5.20 -99.78 -10.06
C MET A 1 -5.06 -98.26 -10.22
N PRO A 2 -6.18 -97.45 -10.06
CA PRO A 2 -6.12 -96.01 -10.17
C PRO A 2 -5.64 -95.41 -8.85
N PRO A 3 -4.96 -94.29 -8.86
CA PRO A 3 -4.46 -93.67 -7.65
C PRO A 3 -5.62 -93.02 -6.85
N VAL A 4 -5.52 -93.16 -5.53
CA VAL A 4 -6.46 -92.60 -4.51
C VAL A 4 -6.17 -91.13 -4.41
N GLU A 5 -7.23 -90.37 -4.59
CA GLU A 5 -7.27 -88.90 -4.36
C GLU A 5 -7.37 -88.60 -2.86
N PRO A 6 -6.53 -87.76 -2.29
CA PRO A 6 -6.64 -87.40 -0.87
C PRO A 6 -7.78 -86.39 -0.64
N ASP A 7 -8.53 -86.71 0.43
CA ASP A 7 -9.66 -85.97 1.00
C ASP A 7 -9.28 -84.52 1.39
N PRO A 8 -10.11 -83.52 1.08
CA PRO A 8 -9.80 -82.13 1.40
C PRO A 8 -9.96 -81.85 2.90
N THR A 9 -8.90 -81.35 3.49
CA THR A 9 -8.87 -80.87 4.90
C THR A 9 -9.83 -79.70 5.06
N PRO A 10 -10.67 -79.66 6.09
CA PRO A 10 -11.52 -78.53 6.37
C PRO A 10 -10.69 -77.31 6.77
N GLY A 11 -10.87 -76.23 6.03
CA GLY A 11 -10.23 -74.95 6.27
C GLY A 11 -10.76 -74.29 7.56
N PRO A 12 -10.00 -73.39 8.17
CA PRO A 12 -10.39 -72.77 9.42
C PRO A 12 -11.65 -71.88 9.25
N GLU A 13 -12.57 -72.12 10.18
CA GLU A 13 -13.82 -71.40 10.33
C GLU A 13 -13.55 -69.88 10.52
N ILE A 14 -14.00 -69.10 9.55
CA ILE A 14 -13.90 -67.63 9.66
C ILE A 14 -14.91 -67.15 10.69
N THR A 15 -14.44 -66.88 11.91
CA THR A 15 -15.20 -66.17 12.88
C THR A 15 -15.56 -64.79 12.35
N THR A 16 -16.86 -64.60 12.07
CA THR A 16 -17.41 -63.30 11.65
C THR A 16 -17.17 -62.29 12.79
N ALA A 17 -16.23 -61.41 12.61
CA ALA A 17 -15.99 -60.34 13.52
C ALA A 17 -17.22 -59.42 13.56
N GLU A 18 -17.71 -59.21 14.74
CA GLU A 18 -18.77 -58.26 15.08
C GLU A 18 -18.39 -56.85 14.55
N PRO A 19 -19.31 -56.13 13.84
CA PRO A 19 -18.98 -54.79 13.33
C PRO A 19 -18.66 -53.87 14.49
N PRO A 20 -17.64 -52.99 14.35
CA PRO A 20 -17.28 -52.03 15.40
C PRO A 20 -18.49 -51.17 15.74
N ALA A 21 -18.78 -51.04 17.04
CA ALA A 21 -19.83 -50.17 17.56
C ALA A 21 -19.67 -48.76 16.94
N GLU A 22 -20.75 -48.29 16.34
CA GLU A 22 -20.88 -46.95 15.78
C GLU A 22 -20.57 -45.91 16.89
N VAL A 23 -19.39 -45.32 16.81
CA VAL A 23 -18.97 -44.24 17.70
C VAL A 23 -19.90 -43.08 17.44
N ALA A 24 -20.80 -42.79 18.34
CA ALA A 24 -21.66 -41.61 18.29
C ALA A 24 -20.80 -40.36 18.05
N PRO A 25 -21.24 -39.44 17.17
CA PRO A 25 -20.49 -38.23 16.90
C PRO A 25 -20.34 -37.43 18.20
N VAL A 26 -19.09 -37.26 18.63
CA VAL A 26 -18.75 -36.39 19.74
C VAL A 26 -19.21 -34.98 19.35
N SER A 27 -20.33 -34.53 19.96
CA SER A 27 -20.80 -33.16 19.84
C SER A 27 -19.65 -32.23 20.26
N ARG A 28 -19.04 -31.55 19.28
CA ARG A 28 -18.12 -30.46 19.61
C ARG A 28 -18.87 -29.48 20.50
N PRO A 29 -18.25 -28.99 21.58
CA PRO A 29 -18.81 -27.91 22.35
C PRO A 29 -19.08 -26.75 21.39
N ASP A 30 -20.33 -26.29 21.32
CA ASP A 30 -20.74 -25.14 20.55
C ASP A 30 -19.82 -23.97 20.91
N THR A 31 -18.92 -23.63 20.02
CA THR A 31 -18.15 -22.38 20.12
C THR A 31 -19.20 -21.28 20.13
N PRO A 32 -19.30 -20.45 21.17
CA PRO A 32 -20.30 -19.40 21.21
C PRO A 32 -20.07 -18.49 20.02
N THR A 33 -20.98 -18.53 19.05
CA THR A 33 -21.02 -17.57 17.94
C THR A 33 -21.23 -16.21 18.58
N PRO A 34 -20.34 -15.23 18.36
CA PRO A 34 -20.52 -13.90 18.90
C PRO A 34 -21.74 -13.27 18.21
N THR A 35 -22.90 -13.37 18.84
CA THR A 35 -24.20 -12.83 18.42
C THR A 35 -24.34 -11.36 18.86
N GLY A 36 -23.30 -10.54 18.67
CA GLY A 36 -23.38 -9.11 18.83
C GLY A 36 -23.34 -8.43 17.47
N PRO A 37 -24.12 -7.36 17.21
CA PRO A 37 -23.95 -6.57 16.00
C PRO A 37 -22.49 -6.09 15.97
N ALA A 38 -21.76 -6.48 14.93
CA ALA A 38 -20.38 -6.03 14.74
C ALA A 38 -20.41 -4.49 14.69
N HIS A 39 -20.02 -3.83 15.77
CA HIS A 39 -19.88 -2.38 15.83
C HIS A 39 -18.82 -1.99 14.81
N ARG A 40 -19.28 -1.47 13.67
CA ARG A 40 -18.35 -0.91 12.67
C ARG A 40 -17.68 0.31 13.31
N PRO A 41 -16.35 0.34 13.36
CA PRO A 41 -15.65 1.50 13.93
C PRO A 41 -16.06 2.76 13.18
N VAL A 42 -16.33 3.81 13.92
CA VAL A 42 -16.72 5.11 13.37
C VAL A 42 -15.48 5.74 12.73
N VAL A 43 -15.52 6.01 11.44
CA VAL A 43 -14.35 6.50 10.66
C VAL A 43 -14.24 8.03 10.60
N TRP A 44 -15.29 8.78 10.93
CA TRP A 44 -15.27 10.24 10.80
C TRP A 44 -14.18 10.96 11.64
N PRO A 45 -13.81 10.51 12.87
CA PRO A 45 -12.72 11.15 13.60
C PRO A 45 -11.38 11.01 12.89
N VAL A 46 -11.16 9.85 12.23
CA VAL A 46 -9.94 9.60 11.43
C VAL A 46 -9.90 10.55 10.22
N VAL A 47 -11.04 10.81 9.59
CA VAL A 47 -11.12 11.75 8.46
C VAL A 47 -10.76 13.16 8.90
N LEU A 48 -11.26 13.62 10.05
CA LEU A 48 -10.90 14.95 10.59
C LEU A 48 -9.41 15.05 10.91
N MET A 49 -8.84 14.04 11.54
CA MET A 49 -7.39 13.98 11.81
C MET A 49 -6.59 14.01 10.52
N ALA A 50 -7.00 13.23 9.51
CA ALA A 50 -6.34 13.18 8.21
C ALA A 50 -6.39 14.53 7.48
N LEU A 51 -7.51 15.26 7.55
CA LEU A 51 -7.62 16.60 6.96
C LEU A 51 -6.66 17.59 7.63
N GLY A 52 -6.57 17.60 8.97
CA GLY A 52 -5.62 18.46 9.69
C GLY A 52 -4.16 18.12 9.33
N ALA A 53 -3.82 16.85 9.31
CA ALA A 53 -2.49 16.38 8.91
C ALA A 53 -2.19 16.75 7.45
N PHE A 54 -3.15 16.58 6.54
CA PHE A 54 -3.00 16.94 5.13
C PHE A 54 -2.67 18.42 4.95
N VAL A 55 -3.40 19.32 5.62
CA VAL A 55 -3.14 20.77 5.53
C VAL A 55 -1.74 21.12 6.04
N ALA A 56 -1.29 20.50 7.14
CA ALA A 56 0.04 20.72 7.69
C ALA A 56 1.14 20.22 6.71
N VAL A 57 1.00 19.00 6.19
CA VAL A 57 1.93 18.42 5.22
C VAL A 57 1.97 19.24 3.93
N TRP A 58 0.80 19.63 3.42
CA TRP A 58 0.68 20.46 2.23
C TRP A 58 1.42 21.78 2.36
N SER A 59 1.19 22.51 3.45
CA SER A 59 1.84 23.80 3.67
C SER A 59 3.36 23.69 3.76
N GLY A 60 3.87 22.64 4.42
CA GLY A 60 5.31 22.36 4.51
C GLY A 60 5.93 22.07 3.15
N TRP A 61 5.26 21.24 2.32
CA TRP A 61 5.73 20.95 0.97
C TRP A 61 5.77 22.18 0.06
N VAL A 62 4.70 22.98 0.06
CA VAL A 62 4.67 24.22 -0.72
C VAL A 62 5.75 25.20 -0.27
N GLY A 63 5.96 25.31 1.05
CA GLY A 63 7.04 26.13 1.63
C GLY A 63 8.42 25.63 1.24
N LEU A 64 8.68 24.33 1.34
CA LEU A 64 9.93 23.71 0.92
C LEU A 64 10.17 23.87 -0.59
N GLY A 65 9.13 23.68 -1.40
CA GLY A 65 9.18 23.91 -2.83
C GLY A 65 9.65 25.32 -3.17
N LYS A 66 9.11 26.34 -2.52
CA LYS A 66 9.53 27.73 -2.70
C LYS A 66 11.00 27.97 -2.32
N LEU A 67 11.47 27.37 -1.22
CA LEU A 67 12.87 27.45 -0.79
C LEU A 67 13.83 26.75 -1.74
N THR A 68 13.35 25.79 -2.55
CA THR A 68 14.14 25.03 -3.53
C THR A 68 14.01 25.57 -4.94
N GLY A 69 13.37 26.74 -5.12
CA GLY A 69 13.28 27.42 -6.42
C GLY A 69 12.05 27.07 -7.26
N PHE A 70 11.11 26.26 -6.72
CA PHE A 70 9.82 26.10 -7.36
C PHE A 70 8.99 27.36 -7.18
N GLY A 71 8.30 27.78 -8.22
CA GLY A 71 7.50 29.00 -8.21
C GLY A 71 6.60 29.09 -9.44
N LYS A 72 6.26 30.32 -9.83
CA LYS A 72 5.40 30.56 -10.97
C LYS A 72 6.09 30.14 -12.28
N VAL A 73 5.41 29.31 -13.05
CA VAL A 73 5.85 28.81 -14.35
C VAL A 73 4.74 29.01 -15.36
N ASP A 74 5.07 29.59 -16.49
CA ASP A 74 4.15 29.72 -17.60
C ASP A 74 4.14 28.41 -18.39
N LEU A 75 2.98 27.76 -18.47
CA LEU A 75 2.84 26.47 -19.16
C LEU A 75 2.98 26.58 -20.67
N LEU A 76 2.69 27.76 -21.22
CA LEU A 76 2.72 28.06 -22.65
C LEU A 76 3.59 29.30 -22.96
N PRO A 77 4.90 29.21 -22.72
CA PRO A 77 5.80 30.36 -22.94
C PRO A 77 5.79 30.76 -24.42
N GLY A 78 5.61 32.05 -24.70
CA GLY A 78 5.55 32.58 -26.03
C GLY A 78 4.23 32.44 -26.78
N ILE A 79 3.23 31.76 -26.21
CA ILE A 79 1.87 31.60 -26.77
C ILE A 79 0.88 32.47 -26.02
N VAL A 80 1.02 32.58 -24.70
CA VAL A 80 0.14 33.35 -23.83
C VAL A 80 0.98 34.31 -23.00
N GLU A 81 0.40 35.47 -22.65
CA GLU A 81 1.12 36.47 -21.85
C GLU A 81 1.50 35.92 -20.47
N PRO A 82 2.74 36.24 -20.00
CA PRO A 82 3.20 35.87 -18.66
C PRO A 82 2.23 36.37 -17.58
N GLY A 83 1.88 35.49 -16.60
CA GLY A 83 0.97 35.85 -15.53
C GLY A 83 -0.53 35.67 -15.83
N SER A 84 -0.87 35.15 -17.01
CA SER A 84 -2.23 34.83 -17.44
C SER A 84 -2.74 33.54 -16.77
N TRP A 85 -3.91 33.05 -17.20
CA TRP A 85 -4.51 31.80 -16.74
C TRP A 85 -3.61 30.53 -16.94
N ALA A 86 -2.61 30.61 -17.82
CA ALA A 86 -1.66 29.52 -18.06
C ALA A 86 -0.44 29.54 -17.12
N THR A 87 -0.39 30.48 -16.17
CA THR A 87 0.66 30.53 -15.15
C THR A 87 0.24 29.74 -13.94
N ILE A 88 1.01 28.71 -13.56
CA ILE A 88 0.79 27.91 -12.34
C ILE A 88 1.96 28.08 -11.37
N ASP A 89 1.66 27.93 -10.07
CA ASP A 89 2.71 27.83 -9.05
C ASP A 89 3.17 26.38 -8.96
N SER A 90 4.34 26.06 -9.49
CA SER A 90 4.89 24.70 -9.51
C SER A 90 5.19 24.17 -8.11
N ALA A 91 5.33 25.02 -7.09
CA ALA A 91 5.45 24.58 -5.71
C ALA A 91 4.19 23.85 -5.20
N ILE A 92 3.02 24.15 -5.79
CA ILE A 92 1.75 23.49 -5.44
C ILE A 92 1.66 22.10 -6.07
N THR A 93 2.26 21.89 -7.24
CA THR A 93 2.20 20.61 -7.96
C THR A 93 3.04 19.52 -7.29
N LEU A 94 4.08 19.93 -6.55
CA LEU A 94 5.00 18.99 -5.88
C LEU A 94 4.28 18.07 -4.88
N PRO A 95 3.53 18.60 -3.88
CA PRO A 95 2.81 17.75 -2.94
C PRO A 95 1.74 16.90 -3.61
N ILE A 96 1.05 17.40 -4.64
CA ILE A 96 0.02 16.62 -5.34
C ILE A 96 0.60 15.30 -5.86
N GLY A 97 1.73 15.34 -6.55
CA GLY A 97 2.36 14.15 -7.10
C GLY A 97 2.81 13.17 -6.03
N VAL A 98 3.53 13.65 -5.02
CA VAL A 98 4.10 12.81 -3.95
C VAL A 98 3.00 12.18 -3.10
N GLU A 99 2.02 12.96 -2.66
CA GLU A 99 0.94 12.47 -1.78
C GLU A 99 -0.04 11.56 -2.52
N ALA A 100 -0.39 11.89 -3.76
CA ALA A 100 -1.25 11.02 -4.57
C ALA A 100 -0.58 9.67 -4.85
N TYR A 101 0.72 9.66 -5.14
CA TYR A 101 1.45 8.42 -5.31
C TYR A 101 1.52 7.61 -4.01
N ALA A 102 1.87 8.26 -2.88
CA ALA A 102 1.95 7.61 -1.58
C ALA A 102 0.61 6.96 -1.19
N ALA A 103 -0.50 7.68 -1.38
CA ALA A 103 -1.85 7.18 -1.12
C ALA A 103 -2.20 5.98 -2.02
N TYR A 104 -1.87 6.06 -3.31
CA TYR A 104 -2.11 4.95 -4.24
C TYR A 104 -1.26 3.72 -3.91
N ALA A 105 0.02 3.89 -3.64
CA ALA A 105 0.91 2.80 -3.26
C ALA A 105 0.46 2.14 -1.95
N LEU A 106 0.03 2.92 -0.97
CA LEU A 106 -0.54 2.43 0.29
C LEU A 106 -1.83 1.63 0.04
N TYR A 107 -2.72 2.13 -0.81
CA TYR A 107 -3.94 1.44 -1.21
C TYR A 107 -3.62 0.09 -1.86
N VAL A 108 -2.70 0.04 -2.82
CA VAL A 108 -2.29 -1.20 -3.49
C VAL A 108 -1.70 -2.19 -2.50
N TRP A 109 -0.82 -1.74 -1.59
CA TRP A 109 -0.24 -2.60 -0.56
C TRP A 109 -1.29 -3.22 0.35
N LEU A 110 -2.27 -2.42 0.83
CA LEU A 110 -3.28 -2.85 1.79
C LEU A 110 -4.44 -3.63 1.16
N SER A 111 -4.68 -3.47 -0.14
CA SER A 111 -5.81 -4.11 -0.84
C SER A 111 -5.74 -5.64 -0.83
N GLY A 112 -4.54 -6.23 -0.83
CA GLY A 112 -4.32 -7.67 -0.86
C GLY A 112 -4.76 -8.39 -2.14
N ARG A 113 -5.25 -7.66 -3.14
CA ARG A 113 -5.86 -8.19 -4.39
C ARG A 113 -4.94 -8.08 -5.62
N VAL A 114 -3.65 -7.89 -5.39
CA VAL A 114 -2.66 -7.69 -6.44
C VAL A 114 -1.57 -8.75 -6.37
N PRO A 115 -0.84 -9.01 -7.48
CA PRO A 115 0.29 -9.92 -7.49
C PRO A 115 1.30 -9.61 -6.39
N THR A 116 1.97 -10.63 -5.86
CA THR A 116 2.93 -10.50 -4.74
C THR A 116 4.04 -9.48 -5.04
N ARG A 117 4.53 -9.46 -6.28
CA ARG A 117 5.56 -8.50 -6.73
C ARG A 117 5.06 -7.06 -6.65
N ALA A 118 3.85 -6.80 -7.16
CA ALA A 118 3.21 -5.49 -7.09
C ALA A 118 3.00 -5.05 -5.64
N ARG A 119 2.53 -5.96 -4.78
CA ARG A 119 2.31 -5.69 -3.36
C ARG A 119 3.60 -5.36 -2.61
N THR A 120 4.68 -6.10 -2.89
CA THR A 120 5.99 -5.86 -2.26
C THR A 120 6.56 -4.52 -2.70
N PHE A 121 6.49 -4.21 -4.00
CA PHE A 121 6.92 -2.93 -4.54
C PHE A 121 6.09 -1.78 -3.93
N ALA A 122 4.76 -1.91 -3.91
CA ALA A 122 3.85 -0.93 -3.32
C ALA A 122 4.17 -0.66 -1.84
N LYS A 123 4.43 -1.72 -1.04
CA LYS A 123 4.84 -1.59 0.36
C LYS A 123 6.07 -0.71 0.52
N TRP A 124 7.16 -1.07 -0.16
CA TRP A 124 8.42 -0.36 0.00
C TRP A 124 8.38 1.05 -0.56
N SER A 125 7.72 1.25 -1.70
CA SER A 125 7.56 2.60 -2.26
C SER A 125 6.64 3.49 -1.45
N ALA A 126 5.57 2.95 -0.84
CA ALA A 126 4.73 3.69 0.10
C ALA A 126 5.53 4.13 1.34
N LEU A 127 6.28 3.20 1.95
CA LEU A 127 7.12 3.53 3.11
C LEU A 127 8.21 4.55 2.75
N ALA A 128 8.84 4.41 1.58
CA ALA A 128 9.81 5.39 1.10
C ALA A 128 9.19 6.78 0.89
N SER A 129 7.99 6.84 0.28
CA SER A 129 7.27 8.12 0.10
C SER A 129 6.90 8.77 1.43
N LEU A 130 6.43 8.00 2.41
CA LEU A 130 6.15 8.52 3.75
C LEU A 130 7.43 9.03 4.44
N ALA A 131 8.55 8.32 4.30
CA ALA A 131 9.83 8.76 4.84
C ALA A 131 10.30 10.06 4.17
N VAL A 132 10.18 10.16 2.84
CA VAL A 132 10.49 11.40 2.10
C VAL A 132 9.58 12.55 2.55
N GLY A 133 8.28 12.28 2.73
CA GLY A 133 7.33 13.26 3.27
C GLY A 133 7.75 13.78 4.64
N ALA A 134 8.09 12.88 5.57
CA ALA A 134 8.55 13.25 6.91
C ALA A 134 9.86 14.05 6.87
N LEU A 135 10.83 13.63 6.07
CA LEU A 135 12.10 14.35 5.89
C LEU A 135 11.89 15.73 5.28
N GLY A 136 10.97 15.86 4.32
CA GLY A 136 10.57 17.14 3.72
C GLY A 136 10.00 18.10 4.75
N GLN A 137 9.12 17.62 5.65
CA GLN A 137 8.59 18.40 6.76
C GLN A 137 9.69 18.87 7.72
N VAL A 138 10.56 17.95 8.13
CA VAL A 138 11.70 18.29 9.00
C VAL A 138 12.60 19.33 8.33
N ALA A 139 12.95 19.13 7.06
CA ALA A 139 13.78 20.06 6.30
C ALA A 139 13.14 21.46 6.24
N TYR A 140 11.85 21.54 5.91
CA TYR A 140 11.12 22.82 5.87
C TYR A 140 11.17 23.54 7.22
N HIS A 141 10.83 22.86 8.31
CA HIS A 141 10.79 23.46 9.63
C HIS A 141 12.18 23.88 10.11
N LEU A 142 13.22 23.11 9.85
CA LEU A 142 14.59 23.48 10.20
C LEU A 142 15.04 24.70 9.39
N LEU A 143 14.87 24.70 8.07
CA LEU A 143 15.25 25.82 7.22
C LEU A 143 14.54 27.12 7.65
N THR A 144 13.25 27.02 7.98
CA THR A 144 12.45 28.14 8.46
C THR A 144 12.91 28.64 9.83
N ALA A 145 13.20 27.73 10.77
CA ALA A 145 13.69 28.08 12.11
C ALA A 145 15.05 28.78 12.08
N TYR A 146 15.89 28.43 11.11
CA TYR A 146 17.20 29.09 10.91
C TYR A 146 17.12 30.32 9.97
N ASN A 147 15.92 30.78 9.60
CA ASN A 147 15.70 31.91 8.68
C ASN A 147 16.43 31.76 7.33
N VAL A 148 16.53 30.54 6.84
CA VAL A 148 17.15 30.27 5.53
C VAL A 148 16.19 30.69 4.42
N THR A 149 16.64 31.53 3.51
CA THR A 149 15.85 32.09 2.41
C THR A 149 15.94 31.24 1.12
N ALA A 150 16.97 30.39 1.01
CA ALA A 150 17.14 29.47 -0.10
C ALA A 150 17.72 28.14 0.42
N ALA A 151 17.14 27.02 0.00
CA ALA A 151 17.59 25.71 0.44
C ALA A 151 19.02 25.41 -0.07
N PRO A 152 19.84 24.66 0.69
CA PRO A 152 21.14 24.19 0.23
C PRO A 152 21.01 23.34 -1.04
N TRP A 153 22.04 23.35 -1.89
CA TRP A 153 22.03 22.67 -3.19
C TRP A 153 21.61 21.21 -3.15
N TRP A 154 22.01 20.46 -2.11
CA TRP A 154 21.67 19.04 -1.97
C TRP A 154 20.17 18.81 -1.68
N ILE A 155 19.52 19.68 -0.89
CA ILE A 155 18.06 19.63 -0.68
C ILE A 155 17.34 19.97 -1.98
N THR A 156 17.80 21.03 -2.67
CA THR A 156 17.26 21.43 -3.97
C THR A 156 17.34 20.30 -4.97
N THR A 157 18.48 19.62 -5.06
CA THR A 157 18.67 18.45 -5.95
C THR A 157 17.69 17.32 -5.62
N LEU A 158 17.57 16.95 -4.34
CA LEU A 158 16.65 15.90 -3.92
C LEU A 158 15.20 16.23 -4.26
N VAL A 159 14.75 17.45 -3.92
CA VAL A 159 13.38 17.88 -4.17
C VAL A 159 13.08 17.97 -5.67
N SER A 160 14.03 18.44 -6.48
CA SER A 160 13.88 18.52 -7.94
C SER A 160 13.77 17.15 -8.62
N CYS A 161 14.32 16.09 -8.02
CA CYS A 161 14.20 14.74 -8.55
C CYS A 161 12.84 14.08 -8.22
N LEU A 162 12.09 14.59 -7.25
CA LEU A 162 10.85 13.94 -6.78
C LEU A 162 9.79 13.76 -7.87
N PRO A 163 9.48 14.76 -8.72
CA PRO A 163 8.47 14.56 -9.76
C PRO A 163 8.82 13.43 -10.73
N VAL A 164 10.09 13.31 -11.09
CA VAL A 164 10.57 12.25 -11.99
C VAL A 164 10.53 10.89 -11.30
N ALA A 165 10.95 10.82 -10.03
CA ALA A 165 10.91 9.60 -9.25
C ALA A 165 9.47 9.10 -9.06
N VAL A 166 8.54 9.98 -8.73
CA VAL A 166 7.11 9.66 -8.57
C VAL A 166 6.51 9.15 -9.88
N LEU A 167 6.81 9.80 -11.01
CA LEU A 167 6.34 9.35 -12.30
C LEU A 167 6.87 7.96 -12.65
N GLY A 168 8.16 7.71 -12.43
CA GLY A 168 8.79 6.42 -12.66
C GLY A 168 8.22 5.31 -11.76
N MET A 169 8.08 5.58 -10.48
CA MET A 169 7.48 4.63 -9.53
C MET A 169 6.01 4.36 -9.86
N GLY A 170 5.25 5.39 -10.26
CA GLY A 170 3.86 5.25 -10.67
C GLY A 170 3.71 4.35 -11.91
N ALA A 171 4.56 4.55 -12.91
CA ALA A 171 4.58 3.73 -14.11
C ALA A 171 4.97 2.27 -13.80
N ALA A 172 5.98 2.06 -12.96
CA ALA A 172 6.41 0.73 -12.53
C ALA A 172 5.31 0.00 -11.76
N LEU A 173 4.66 0.68 -10.81
CA LEU A 173 3.57 0.08 -10.04
C LEU A 173 2.37 -0.25 -10.92
N ALA A 174 1.98 0.65 -11.83
CA ALA A 174 0.90 0.41 -12.78
C ALA A 174 1.18 -0.78 -13.70
N HIS A 175 2.43 -0.96 -14.13
CA HIS A 175 2.86 -2.12 -14.90
C HIS A 175 2.73 -3.41 -14.08
N LEU A 176 3.28 -3.43 -12.86
CA LEU A 176 3.27 -4.61 -11.99
C LEU A 176 1.85 -5.05 -11.57
N VAL A 177 0.91 -4.11 -11.43
CA VAL A 177 -0.49 -4.42 -11.11
C VAL A 177 -1.21 -5.06 -12.30
N ARG A 178 -0.81 -4.74 -13.53
CA ARG A 178 -1.44 -5.26 -14.76
C ARG A 178 -0.86 -6.60 -15.22
N THR A 179 0.39 -6.92 -14.87
CA THR A 179 0.99 -8.22 -15.18
C THR A 179 0.37 -9.27 -14.27
N HIS A 180 -0.54 -10.06 -14.84
CA HIS A 180 -1.01 -11.29 -14.22
C HIS A 180 0.13 -12.31 -14.31
N ASP A 181 0.60 -12.80 -13.16
CA ASP A 181 1.50 -13.96 -13.07
C ASP A 181 0.73 -15.22 -13.43
#